data_37f8d01296430228ff9dfae6784e4e4d
#
_entry.id   37f8d01296430228ff9dfae6784e4e4d
#
_cell.length_a   1.000
_cell.length_b   1.000
_cell.length_c   1.000
_cell.angle_alpha   90.00
_cell.angle_beta   90.00
_cell.angle_gamma   90.00
#
_symmetry.space_group_name_H-M   'P 1'
#
loop_
_entity.id
_entity.type
_entity.pdbx_description
1 polymer ?
#
loop_
_entity_poly.entity_id
_entity_poly.type
_entity_poly.pdbx_seq_one_letter_code
_entity_poly.pdbx_strand_id
1 'polypeptide(L)'
;MCVDVARSRLFGRAEFLATIAAAASPVFAAAAITVPADAAAPTAMSVPAGLRPGNDHAARIAAASPLVAQTYQATLEFGRSIGETSLRESVVALLRDPKPLYATRHPTPESREAVRLALVRENLIAADAPLTAIFPPGTEADAAHAPQPFWAAAGSDANSHHSYPGGLAVHERFNATIAAQFATAYDRIYFDDRNAVDRDTVVAAALYHDIMKTVVFQWNDDGSLLAETPIGGTGGHHVLSGAEAIARGCTPAFLITLLSAHAAPSLGDEAKVATWCRAAAIVAGVDPIEYGLLRMDGAQFVLAPAYVPIEAFVSYLSDHDFVLTIHALREVLPELRRLSLSYVATAAVEQHRYSNFAWFKNDVLANCSAVALHQKLARGGRPAFDRAVTDFLSARFPSADSGILRS
;
A
#
# COMPACT_ATOMS: atom_id res chain seq x y z
N MET A 1 50.56 29.13 19.88
CA MET A 1 49.53 28.82 20.85
C MET A 1 48.80 27.57 20.36
N CYS A 2 49.25 26.41 20.85
CA CYS A 2 48.63 25.14 20.56
C CYS A 2 47.44 24.93 21.48
N VAL A 3 46.29 24.59 20.90
CA VAL A 3 45.12 24.15 21.67
C VAL A 3 45.05 22.63 21.55
N ASP A 4 45.16 21.97 22.69
CA ASP A 4 45.06 20.52 22.88
C ASP A 4 43.66 20.04 22.55
N VAL A 5 43.53 19.09 21.64
CA VAL A 5 42.29 18.40 21.33
C VAL A 5 42.19 17.17 22.24
N ALA A 6 41.34 17.26 23.25
CA ALA A 6 41.03 16.17 24.17
C ALA A 6 40.44 14.97 23.39
N ARG A 7 41.08 13.81 23.48
CA ARG A 7 40.61 12.51 22.99
C ARG A 7 39.38 12.08 23.81
N SER A 8 38.20 12.10 23.18
CA SER A 8 37.01 11.41 23.70
C SER A 8 37.22 9.90 23.68
N ARG A 9 37.15 9.25 24.84
CA ARG A 9 37.17 7.79 24.97
C ARG A 9 35.88 7.21 24.38
N LEU A 10 36.00 6.40 23.34
CA LEU A 10 34.93 5.56 22.84
C LEU A 10 34.66 4.45 23.87
N PHE A 11 33.48 4.41 24.43
CA PHE A 11 33.02 3.31 25.26
C PHE A 11 33.00 2.01 24.47
N GLY A 12 33.51 0.91 25.07
CA GLY A 12 33.55 -0.38 24.44
C GLY A 12 32.15 -0.99 24.30
N ARG A 13 31.94 -1.78 23.26
CA ARG A 13 30.67 -2.45 22.93
C ARG A 13 30.08 -3.29 24.10
N ALA A 14 30.91 -3.79 24.99
CA ALA A 14 30.50 -4.58 26.16
C ALA A 14 29.86 -3.72 27.27
N GLU A 15 30.31 -2.49 27.47
CA GLU A 15 29.76 -1.60 28.50
C GLU A 15 28.41 -1.01 28.07
N PHE A 16 28.20 -0.79 26.77
CA PHE A 16 26.93 -0.35 26.23
C PHE A 16 25.81 -1.40 26.37
N LEU A 17 26.14 -2.68 26.19
CA LEU A 17 25.18 -3.78 26.35
C LEU A 17 24.84 -4.07 27.83
N ALA A 18 25.76 -3.84 28.77
CA ALA A 18 25.51 -4.02 30.19
C ALA A 18 24.58 -2.94 30.78
N THR A 19 24.61 -1.71 30.23
CA THR A 19 23.74 -0.60 30.67
C THR A 19 22.30 -0.78 30.23
N ILE A 20 22.05 -1.46 29.08
CA ILE A 20 20.69 -1.76 28.60
C ILE A 20 20.03 -2.88 29.43
N ALA A 21 20.80 -3.83 29.97
CA ALA A 21 20.27 -4.94 30.75
C ALA A 21 19.79 -4.55 32.18
N ALA A 22 20.24 -3.43 32.71
CA ALA A 22 19.90 -2.98 34.08
C ALA A 22 18.63 -2.08 34.14
N ALA A 23 18.07 -1.63 33.01
CA ALA A 23 16.90 -0.77 32.93
C ALA A 23 15.59 -1.49 32.59
N ALA A 24 15.56 -2.82 32.66
CA ALA A 24 14.33 -3.58 32.43
C ALA A 24 13.45 -3.60 33.69
N SER A 25 12.86 -2.46 34.04
CA SER A 25 11.70 -2.42 34.94
C SER A 25 10.43 -2.86 34.18
N PRO A 26 9.56 -3.68 34.79
CA PRO A 26 8.42 -4.29 34.10
C PRO A 26 7.23 -3.30 34.06
N VAL A 27 7.24 -2.35 33.13
CA VAL A 27 6.10 -1.44 32.87
C VAL A 27 5.70 -1.47 31.37
N PHE A 28 6.22 -2.35 30.59
CA PHE A 28 5.66 -2.67 29.28
C PHE A 28 4.64 -3.80 29.42
N ALA A 29 3.51 -3.55 30.07
CA ALA A 29 2.29 -4.16 29.63
C ALA A 29 1.98 -3.54 28.26
N ALA A 30 2.64 -4.03 27.21
CA ALA A 30 2.11 -3.90 25.89
C ALA A 30 0.67 -4.39 26.01
N ALA A 31 -0.31 -3.49 25.78
CA ALA A 31 -1.63 -3.93 25.46
C ALA A 31 -1.45 -4.76 24.17
N ALA A 32 -1.24 -6.05 24.36
CA ALA A 32 -1.34 -7.02 23.30
C ALA A 32 -2.73 -6.71 22.71
N ILE A 33 -2.78 -6.31 21.45
CA ILE A 33 -4.00 -6.38 20.68
C ILE A 33 -4.27 -7.89 20.62
N THR A 34 -4.92 -8.41 21.66
CA THR A 34 -5.48 -9.75 21.64
C THR A 34 -6.57 -9.68 20.61
N VAL A 35 -6.28 -10.17 19.42
CA VAL A 35 -7.34 -10.59 18.51
C VAL A 35 -8.14 -11.60 19.32
N PRO A 36 -9.43 -11.35 19.62
CA PRO A 36 -10.25 -12.30 20.35
C PRO A 36 -10.21 -13.62 19.60
N ALA A 37 -9.95 -14.72 20.31
CA ALA A 37 -9.99 -16.06 19.75
C ALA A 37 -11.39 -16.46 19.23
N ASP A 38 -12.41 -15.67 19.55
CA ASP A 38 -13.81 -15.77 19.10
C ASP A 38 -14.14 -14.75 18.00
N ALA A 39 -13.18 -14.35 17.16
CA ALA A 39 -13.54 -13.59 15.96
C ALA A 39 -14.50 -14.46 15.12
N ALA A 40 -15.76 -14.04 15.02
CA ALA A 40 -16.73 -14.63 14.11
C ALA A 40 -16.07 -14.88 12.76
N ALA A 41 -16.33 -16.05 12.15
CA ALA A 41 -15.75 -16.41 10.84
C ALA A 41 -15.88 -15.19 9.91
N PRO A 42 -14.79 -14.78 9.22
CA PRO A 42 -14.80 -13.58 8.40
C PRO A 42 -15.94 -13.69 7.38
N THR A 43 -16.75 -12.63 7.27
CA THR A 43 -17.84 -12.59 6.29
C THR A 43 -17.25 -12.86 4.92
N ALA A 44 -17.74 -13.88 4.22
CA ALA A 44 -17.26 -14.28 2.92
C ALA A 44 -17.23 -13.06 1.97
N MET A 45 -16.08 -12.77 1.41
CA MET A 45 -15.93 -11.70 0.42
C MET A 45 -16.60 -12.18 -0.89
N SER A 46 -17.60 -11.41 -1.35
CA SER A 46 -18.30 -11.71 -2.59
C SER A 46 -17.53 -11.09 -3.77
N VAL A 47 -17.14 -11.91 -4.72
CA VAL A 47 -16.53 -11.45 -5.97
C VAL A 47 -17.59 -10.72 -6.79
N PRO A 48 -17.39 -9.42 -7.13
CA PRO A 48 -18.35 -8.68 -7.95
C PRO A 48 -18.50 -9.28 -9.35
N ALA A 49 -19.70 -9.18 -9.91
CA ALA A 49 -19.91 -9.50 -11.31
C ALA A 49 -19.33 -8.41 -12.22
N GLY A 50 -18.97 -8.77 -13.45
CA GLY A 50 -18.53 -7.81 -14.47
C GLY A 50 -17.08 -7.33 -14.33
N LEU A 51 -16.24 -8.03 -13.55
CA LEU A 51 -14.81 -7.78 -13.55
C LEU A 51 -14.15 -8.19 -14.87
N ARG A 52 -13.02 -7.55 -15.21
CA ARG A 52 -12.12 -8.07 -16.26
C ARG A 52 -11.63 -9.48 -15.88
N PRO A 53 -11.35 -10.38 -16.86
CA PRO A 53 -10.99 -11.77 -16.53
C PRO A 53 -9.83 -11.90 -15.55
N GLY A 54 -8.72 -11.15 -15.72
CA GLY A 54 -7.60 -11.15 -14.79
C GLY A 54 -8.00 -10.66 -13.40
N ASN A 55 -8.79 -9.57 -13.30
CA ASN A 55 -9.31 -9.06 -12.03
C ASN A 55 -10.27 -10.06 -11.35
N ASP A 56 -11.11 -10.77 -12.11
CA ASP A 56 -12.00 -11.81 -11.58
C ASP A 56 -11.18 -12.97 -10.98
N HIS A 57 -10.15 -13.44 -11.69
CA HIS A 57 -9.28 -14.49 -11.19
C HIS A 57 -8.55 -14.08 -9.92
N ALA A 58 -7.97 -12.86 -9.89
CA ALA A 58 -7.32 -12.31 -8.72
C ALA A 58 -8.30 -12.18 -7.53
N ALA A 59 -9.51 -11.70 -7.78
CA ALA A 59 -10.53 -11.58 -6.75
C ALA A 59 -10.93 -12.94 -6.17
N ARG A 60 -11.00 -14.01 -6.99
CA ARG A 60 -11.24 -15.38 -6.49
C ARG A 60 -10.11 -15.89 -5.61
N ILE A 61 -8.85 -15.62 -5.98
CA ILE A 61 -7.69 -15.96 -5.14
C ILE A 61 -7.77 -15.22 -3.79
N ALA A 62 -7.97 -13.91 -3.82
CA ALA A 62 -8.05 -13.08 -2.63
C ALA A 62 -9.23 -13.47 -1.72
N ALA A 63 -10.42 -13.70 -2.30
CA ALA A 63 -11.60 -14.12 -1.56
C ALA A 63 -11.44 -15.48 -0.87
N ALA A 64 -10.62 -16.36 -1.43
CA ALA A 64 -10.33 -17.67 -0.86
C ALA A 64 -9.19 -17.65 0.17
N SER A 65 -8.54 -16.50 0.38
CA SER A 65 -7.43 -16.35 1.32
C SER A 65 -7.92 -15.93 2.71
N PRO A 66 -7.70 -16.74 3.77
CA PRO A 66 -7.97 -16.33 5.14
C PRO A 66 -7.14 -15.12 5.57
N LEU A 67 -5.89 -15.01 5.11
CA LEU A 67 -5.02 -13.87 5.38
C LEU A 67 -5.63 -12.56 4.86
N VAL A 68 -6.03 -12.55 3.58
CA VAL A 68 -6.63 -11.36 2.95
C VAL A 68 -7.97 -11.02 3.60
N ALA A 69 -8.82 -12.04 3.85
CA ALA A 69 -10.14 -11.83 4.46
C ALA A 69 -10.03 -11.19 5.86
N GLN A 70 -9.19 -11.76 6.73
CA GLN A 70 -8.97 -11.22 8.08
C GLN A 70 -8.37 -9.82 8.04
N THR A 71 -7.38 -9.61 7.17
CA THR A 71 -6.73 -8.31 7.02
C THR A 71 -7.70 -7.24 6.53
N TYR A 72 -8.50 -7.54 5.51
CA TYR A 72 -9.48 -6.60 4.99
C TYR A 72 -10.55 -6.23 6.03
N GLN A 73 -11.09 -7.20 6.78
CA GLN A 73 -12.02 -6.91 7.88
C GLN A 73 -11.39 -5.99 8.93
N ALA A 74 -10.16 -6.28 9.34
CA ALA A 74 -9.43 -5.43 10.28
C ALA A 74 -9.15 -4.03 9.71
N THR A 75 -8.88 -3.91 8.41
CA THR A 75 -8.71 -2.61 7.72
C THR A 75 -10.01 -1.80 7.73
N LEU A 76 -11.16 -2.43 7.47
CA LEU A 76 -12.47 -1.78 7.58
C LEU A 76 -12.78 -1.32 9.01
N GLU A 77 -12.42 -2.09 10.02
CA GLU A 77 -12.59 -1.71 11.43
C GLU A 77 -11.71 -0.51 11.79
N PHE A 78 -10.48 -0.46 11.29
CA PHE A 78 -9.61 0.71 11.42
C PHE A 78 -10.23 1.96 10.79
N GLY A 79 -10.70 1.85 9.54
CA GLY A 79 -11.41 2.94 8.89
C GLY A 79 -12.63 3.43 9.70
N ARG A 80 -13.42 2.51 10.26
CA ARG A 80 -14.57 2.85 11.13
C ARG A 80 -14.16 3.49 12.45
N SER A 81 -12.95 3.24 12.94
CA SER A 81 -12.45 3.81 14.19
C SER A 81 -11.99 5.27 14.06
N ILE A 82 -11.97 5.84 12.88
CA ILE A 82 -11.69 7.26 12.66
C ILE A 82 -12.85 8.06 13.28
N GLY A 83 -12.53 9.00 14.18
CA GLY A 83 -13.51 9.79 14.91
C GLY A 83 -14.10 10.91 14.05
N GLU A 84 -13.29 11.53 13.18
CA GLU A 84 -13.74 12.58 12.26
C GLU A 84 -14.67 11.98 11.21
N THR A 85 -15.90 12.48 11.12
CA THR A 85 -17.00 11.83 10.38
C THR A 85 -16.79 11.84 8.87
N SER A 86 -16.44 12.98 8.28
CA SER A 86 -16.31 13.09 6.82
C SER A 86 -15.14 12.25 6.32
N LEU A 87 -14.04 12.25 7.06
CA LEU A 87 -12.87 11.47 6.75
C LEU A 87 -13.13 9.96 6.88
N ARG A 88 -13.82 9.55 7.96
CA ARG A 88 -14.28 8.16 8.14
C ARG A 88 -15.16 7.69 6.99
N GLU A 89 -16.16 8.49 6.63
CA GLU A 89 -17.07 8.15 5.54
C GLU A 89 -16.34 8.01 4.21
N SER A 90 -15.44 8.92 3.89
CA SER A 90 -14.61 8.88 2.68
C SER A 90 -13.75 7.61 2.63
N VAL A 91 -13.00 7.32 3.69
CA VAL A 91 -12.14 6.14 3.80
C VAL A 91 -12.95 4.85 3.68
N VAL A 92 -14.01 4.70 4.48
CA VAL A 92 -14.83 3.48 4.48
C VAL A 92 -15.53 3.25 3.14
N ALA A 93 -15.98 4.33 2.47
CA ALA A 93 -16.57 4.24 1.14
C ALA A 93 -15.57 3.67 0.13
N LEU A 94 -14.34 4.18 0.11
CA LEU A 94 -13.29 3.72 -0.80
C LEU A 94 -12.82 2.29 -0.52
N LEU A 95 -12.68 1.91 0.75
CA LEU A 95 -12.33 0.53 1.12
C LEU A 95 -13.40 -0.48 0.66
N ARG A 96 -14.67 -0.07 0.56
CA ARG A 96 -15.78 -0.91 0.10
C ARG A 96 -15.98 -0.89 -1.40
N ASP A 97 -15.89 0.30 -1.99
CA ASP A 97 -16.08 0.54 -3.41
C ASP A 97 -15.07 1.62 -3.87
N PRO A 98 -13.90 1.22 -4.40
CA PRO A 98 -12.83 2.14 -4.77
C PRO A 98 -13.10 2.84 -6.10
N LYS A 99 -14.37 3.11 -6.43
CA LYS A 99 -14.75 3.81 -7.65
C LYS A 99 -14.24 5.25 -7.63
N PRO A 100 -13.40 5.65 -8.60
CA PRO A 100 -12.77 6.97 -8.59
C PRO A 100 -13.77 8.09 -8.88
N LEU A 101 -13.91 9.02 -7.94
CA LEU A 101 -14.77 10.19 -8.08
C LEU A 101 -14.10 11.29 -8.91
N TYR A 102 -12.74 11.41 -8.85
CA TYR A 102 -12.02 12.42 -9.65
C TYR A 102 -12.32 12.28 -11.14
N ALA A 103 -12.44 11.06 -11.64
CA ALA A 103 -12.69 10.79 -13.05
C ALA A 103 -14.07 11.27 -13.52
N THR A 104 -15.06 11.34 -12.64
CA THR A 104 -16.42 11.81 -12.96
C THR A 104 -16.47 13.32 -13.19
N ARG A 105 -15.46 14.07 -12.74
CA ARG A 105 -15.32 15.50 -13.02
C ARG A 105 -14.93 15.79 -14.48
N HIS A 106 -14.48 14.75 -15.19
CA HIS A 106 -14.06 14.82 -16.59
C HIS A 106 -14.87 13.83 -17.42
N PRO A 107 -16.17 14.12 -17.68
CA PRO A 107 -17.08 13.16 -18.28
C PRO A 107 -16.86 12.95 -19.79
N THR A 108 -16.16 13.88 -20.47
CA THR A 108 -15.97 13.79 -21.93
C THR A 108 -14.51 13.51 -22.30
N PRO A 109 -14.25 12.88 -23.46
CA PRO A 109 -12.89 12.68 -23.96
C PRO A 109 -12.08 13.99 -24.05
N GLU A 110 -12.73 15.10 -24.44
CA GLU A 110 -12.10 16.42 -24.56
C GLU A 110 -11.68 16.96 -23.20
N SER A 111 -12.51 16.82 -22.16
CA SER A 111 -12.17 17.24 -20.81
C SER A 111 -11.01 16.42 -20.23
N ARG A 112 -10.96 15.12 -20.49
CA ARG A 112 -9.86 14.22 -20.08
C ARG A 112 -8.55 14.58 -20.80
N GLU A 113 -8.62 14.81 -22.12
CA GLU A 113 -7.45 15.25 -22.89
C GLU A 113 -6.95 16.61 -22.44
N ALA A 114 -7.83 17.54 -22.06
CA ALA A 114 -7.44 18.84 -21.50
C ALA A 114 -6.61 18.68 -20.21
N VAL A 115 -6.96 17.72 -19.33
CA VAL A 115 -6.17 17.37 -18.12
C VAL A 115 -4.79 16.84 -18.52
N ARG A 116 -4.72 15.90 -19.47
CA ARG A 116 -3.44 15.36 -19.96
C ARG A 116 -2.54 16.48 -20.50
N LEU A 117 -3.08 17.34 -21.37
CA LEU A 117 -2.34 18.47 -21.93
C LEU A 117 -1.89 19.47 -20.87
N ALA A 118 -2.68 19.68 -19.80
CA ALA A 118 -2.30 20.53 -18.68
C ALA A 118 -1.09 19.93 -17.94
N LEU A 119 -1.10 18.64 -17.64
CA LEU A 119 0.04 17.96 -17.00
C LEU A 119 1.30 17.97 -17.88
N VAL A 120 1.16 17.76 -19.20
CA VAL A 120 2.29 17.86 -20.15
C VAL A 120 2.88 19.28 -20.17
N ARG A 121 2.04 20.32 -20.26
CA ARG A 121 2.48 21.71 -20.26
C ARG A 121 3.25 22.09 -19.01
N GLU A 122 2.91 21.48 -17.88
CA GLU A 122 3.57 21.69 -16.60
C GLU A 122 4.76 20.73 -16.36
N ASN A 123 5.14 19.92 -17.37
CA ASN A 123 6.19 18.90 -17.29
C ASN A 123 5.98 17.87 -16.17
N LEU A 124 4.72 17.55 -15.84
CA LEU A 124 4.36 16.58 -14.82
C LEU A 124 4.18 15.16 -15.36
N ILE A 125 3.99 15.03 -16.68
CA ILE A 125 4.02 13.75 -17.41
C ILE A 125 4.79 13.92 -18.73
N ALA A 126 5.24 12.80 -19.31
CA ALA A 126 5.83 12.80 -20.64
C ALA A 126 4.81 13.23 -21.71
N ALA A 127 5.30 13.89 -22.79
CA ALA A 127 4.42 14.39 -23.84
C ALA A 127 3.63 13.28 -24.56
N ASP A 128 4.20 12.09 -24.64
CA ASP A 128 3.63 10.88 -25.23
C ASP A 128 2.91 9.97 -24.21
N ALA A 129 2.78 10.40 -22.96
CA ALA A 129 2.06 9.65 -21.96
C ALA A 129 0.62 9.40 -22.40
N PRO A 130 0.13 8.13 -22.32
CA PRO A 130 -1.21 7.80 -22.75
C PRO A 130 -2.26 8.40 -21.81
N LEU A 131 -3.46 8.64 -22.30
CA LEU A 131 -4.58 9.13 -21.48
C LEU A 131 -4.88 8.17 -20.30
N THR A 132 -4.66 6.89 -20.50
CA THR A 132 -4.82 5.85 -19.47
C THR A 132 -3.84 5.96 -18.30
N ALA A 133 -2.80 6.77 -18.40
CA ALA A 133 -1.94 7.13 -17.27
C ALA A 133 -2.69 7.90 -16.17
N ILE A 134 -3.69 8.70 -16.57
CA ILE A 134 -4.48 9.57 -15.69
C ILE A 134 -5.87 8.98 -15.47
N PHE A 135 -6.43 8.39 -16.51
CA PHE A 135 -7.74 7.76 -16.51
C PHE A 135 -7.59 6.27 -16.87
N PRO A 136 -7.13 5.43 -15.92
CA PRO A 136 -6.97 3.99 -16.15
C PRO A 136 -8.27 3.31 -16.58
N PRO A 137 -8.22 2.13 -17.23
CA PRO A 137 -9.41 1.38 -17.59
C PRO A 137 -10.35 1.17 -16.40
N GLY A 138 -11.65 1.36 -16.60
CA GLY A 138 -12.66 1.29 -15.55
C GLY A 138 -12.95 2.62 -14.85
N THR A 139 -12.30 3.73 -15.28
CA THR A 139 -12.62 5.09 -14.82
C THR A 139 -13.61 5.81 -15.74
N GLU A 140 -14.02 5.19 -16.84
CA GLU A 140 -15.02 5.72 -17.76
C GLU A 140 -16.41 5.65 -17.13
N ALA A 141 -17.30 6.59 -17.51
CA ALA A 141 -18.67 6.63 -17.00
C ALA A 141 -19.50 5.41 -17.42
N ASP A 142 -19.19 4.85 -18.60
CA ASP A 142 -19.76 3.67 -19.21
C ASP A 142 -18.80 2.48 -19.23
N ALA A 143 -17.95 2.38 -18.21
CA ALA A 143 -16.94 1.33 -18.13
C ALA A 143 -17.57 -0.05 -18.37
N ALA A 144 -17.00 -0.80 -19.33
CA ALA A 144 -17.46 -2.13 -19.68
C ALA A 144 -17.27 -3.14 -18.52
N HIS A 145 -16.47 -2.77 -17.51
CA HIS A 145 -16.09 -3.63 -16.39
C HIS A 145 -16.23 -2.91 -15.06
N ALA A 146 -16.62 -3.66 -14.03
CA ALA A 146 -16.63 -3.17 -12.66
C ALA A 146 -15.20 -2.83 -12.17
N PRO A 147 -15.04 -1.83 -11.27
CA PRO A 147 -13.77 -1.58 -10.61
C PRO A 147 -13.28 -2.82 -9.86
N GLN A 148 -11.96 -3.00 -9.81
CA GLN A 148 -11.35 -4.03 -8.99
C GLN A 148 -11.63 -3.75 -7.50
N PRO A 149 -12.08 -4.75 -6.70
CA PRO A 149 -12.27 -4.55 -5.28
C PRO A 149 -10.95 -4.20 -4.57
N PHE A 150 -10.99 -3.33 -3.58
CA PHE A 150 -9.83 -2.99 -2.76
C PHE A 150 -9.10 -4.23 -2.23
N TRP A 151 -9.84 -5.18 -1.71
CA TRP A 151 -9.31 -6.43 -1.14
C TRP A 151 -8.75 -7.43 -2.16
N ALA A 152 -8.86 -7.15 -3.46
CA ALA A 152 -8.27 -7.98 -4.53
C ALA A 152 -7.06 -7.30 -5.20
N ALA A 153 -6.83 -6.02 -4.92
CA ALA A 153 -5.79 -5.24 -5.55
C ALA A 153 -4.39 -5.64 -5.08
N ALA A 154 -3.41 -5.52 -5.97
CA ALA A 154 -2.00 -5.62 -5.62
C ALA A 154 -1.55 -4.39 -4.84
N GLY A 155 -0.63 -4.59 -3.88
CA GLY A 155 -0.06 -3.49 -3.10
C GLY A 155 1.09 -2.76 -3.82
N SER A 156 1.56 -3.26 -4.96
CA SER A 156 2.59 -2.61 -5.79
C SER A 156 2.66 -3.27 -7.16
N ASP A 157 3.53 -2.76 -8.02
CA ASP A 157 3.81 -3.29 -9.34
C ASP A 157 4.42 -4.70 -9.34
N ALA A 158 4.62 -5.28 -10.51
CA ALA A 158 5.13 -6.64 -10.66
C ALA A 158 6.49 -6.83 -9.99
N ASN A 159 6.59 -7.86 -9.13
CA ASN A 159 7.81 -8.26 -8.40
C ASN A 159 8.31 -7.24 -7.35
N SER A 160 7.49 -6.29 -6.96
CA SER A 160 7.72 -5.40 -5.84
C SER A 160 6.95 -5.86 -4.59
N HIS A 161 6.94 -5.04 -3.52
CA HIS A 161 6.27 -5.40 -2.26
C HIS A 161 4.79 -5.66 -2.45
N HIS A 162 4.25 -6.68 -1.80
CA HIS A 162 2.81 -6.98 -1.83
C HIS A 162 2.19 -7.14 -3.24
N SER A 163 2.98 -7.51 -4.26
CA SER A 163 2.52 -7.70 -5.65
C SER A 163 1.79 -9.03 -5.83
N TYR A 164 0.68 -9.21 -5.13
CA TYR A 164 -0.20 -10.37 -5.17
C TYR A 164 -1.66 -9.97 -4.88
N PRO A 165 -2.66 -10.77 -5.25
CA PRO A 165 -4.06 -10.48 -4.97
C PRO A 165 -4.32 -10.28 -3.47
N GLY A 166 -4.86 -9.13 -3.11
CA GLY A 166 -5.08 -8.72 -1.72
C GLY A 166 -3.89 -8.07 -1.03
N GLY A 167 -2.77 -7.92 -1.74
CA GLY A 167 -1.56 -7.30 -1.19
C GLY A 167 -1.77 -5.86 -0.73
N LEU A 168 -2.64 -5.09 -1.40
CA LEU A 168 -2.99 -3.73 -0.99
C LEU A 168 -3.64 -3.71 0.41
N ALA A 169 -4.58 -4.62 0.68
CA ALA A 169 -5.22 -4.68 1.98
C ALA A 169 -4.23 -5.02 3.11
N VAL A 170 -3.23 -5.87 2.84
CA VAL A 170 -2.17 -6.22 3.80
C VAL A 170 -1.25 -5.02 4.04
N HIS A 171 -0.84 -4.32 2.99
CA HIS A 171 0.00 -3.13 3.05
C HIS A 171 -0.65 -2.01 3.86
N GLU A 172 -1.87 -1.62 3.51
CA GLU A 172 -2.60 -0.56 4.18
C GLU A 172 -2.94 -0.88 5.64
N ARG A 173 -3.24 -2.14 5.94
CA ARG A 173 -3.47 -2.56 7.33
C ARG A 173 -2.23 -2.41 8.18
N PHE A 174 -1.06 -2.78 7.65
CA PHE A 174 0.22 -2.61 8.33
C PHE A 174 0.49 -1.12 8.57
N ASN A 175 0.42 -0.31 7.52
CA ASN A 175 0.72 1.12 7.57
C ASN A 175 -0.18 1.86 8.55
N ALA A 176 -1.49 1.63 8.53
CA ALA A 176 -2.43 2.24 9.47
C ALA A 176 -2.15 1.83 10.93
N THR A 177 -1.73 0.57 11.15
CA THR A 177 -1.34 0.11 12.49
C THR A 177 -0.12 0.87 12.98
N ILE A 178 0.92 1.00 12.16
CA ILE A 178 2.16 1.68 12.52
C ILE A 178 1.92 3.19 12.67
N ALA A 179 1.13 3.83 11.79
CA ALA A 179 0.77 5.24 11.91
C ALA A 179 0.11 5.55 13.26
N ALA A 180 -0.87 4.74 13.68
CA ALA A 180 -1.54 4.89 14.98
C ALA A 180 -0.57 4.71 16.17
N GLN A 181 0.41 3.79 16.05
CA GLN A 181 1.41 3.57 17.09
C GLN A 181 2.44 4.70 17.14
N PHE A 182 2.87 5.23 16.00
CA PHE A 182 3.75 6.39 15.95
C PHE A 182 3.07 7.61 16.58
N ALA A 183 1.82 7.92 16.23
CA ALA A 183 1.07 8.99 16.86
C ALA A 183 1.07 8.86 18.39
N THR A 184 0.72 7.66 18.89
CA THR A 184 0.74 7.37 20.33
C THR A 184 2.13 7.54 20.97
N ALA A 185 3.19 7.13 20.27
CA ALA A 185 4.56 7.25 20.78
C ALA A 185 5.01 8.70 20.82
N TYR A 186 4.72 9.49 19.78
CA TYR A 186 5.03 10.92 19.76
C TYR A 186 4.32 11.68 20.87
N ASP A 187 3.00 11.44 21.06
CA ASP A 187 2.21 12.05 22.11
C ASP A 187 2.82 11.81 23.50
N ARG A 188 3.19 10.56 23.78
CA ARG A 188 3.71 10.17 25.10
C ARG A 188 5.15 10.62 25.38
N ILE A 189 5.99 10.69 24.35
CA ILE A 189 7.43 10.90 24.54
C ILE A 189 7.80 12.37 24.40
N TYR A 190 7.16 13.07 23.44
CA TYR A 190 7.60 14.41 23.08
C TYR A 190 6.64 15.52 23.52
N PHE A 191 5.35 15.24 23.64
CA PHE A 191 4.35 16.30 23.79
C PHE A 191 3.70 16.36 25.17
N ASP A 192 3.79 15.31 25.97
CA ASP A 192 3.03 15.19 27.23
C ASP A 192 1.53 15.50 27.06
N ASP A 193 1.03 15.33 25.85
CA ASP A 193 -0.36 15.53 25.41
C ASP A 193 -0.78 14.30 24.60
N ARG A 194 -1.93 13.72 24.92
CA ARG A 194 -2.41 12.49 24.29
C ARG A 194 -3.03 12.70 22.91
N ASN A 195 -3.16 13.95 22.45
CA ASN A 195 -3.80 14.31 21.19
C ASN A 195 -3.00 15.36 20.40
N ALA A 196 -1.70 15.50 20.65
CA ALA A 196 -0.85 16.44 19.93
C ALA A 196 -0.68 16.03 18.46
N VAL A 197 -0.66 14.71 18.19
CA VAL A 197 -0.68 14.16 16.83
C VAL A 197 -2.12 13.75 16.49
N ASP A 198 -2.66 14.28 15.41
CA ASP A 198 -3.99 13.91 14.93
C ASP A 198 -3.99 12.46 14.40
N ARG A 199 -4.39 11.55 15.30
CA ARG A 199 -4.47 10.12 15.02
C ARG A 199 -5.43 9.81 13.86
N ASP A 200 -6.52 10.52 13.74
CA ASP A 200 -7.51 10.27 12.68
C ASP A 200 -6.92 10.62 11.32
N THR A 201 -6.22 11.74 11.22
CA THR A 201 -5.53 12.17 10.02
C THR A 201 -4.45 11.16 9.60
N VAL A 202 -3.57 10.68 10.50
CA VAL A 202 -2.49 9.76 10.10
C VAL A 202 -3.00 8.37 9.76
N VAL A 203 -4.03 7.87 10.47
CA VAL A 203 -4.66 6.58 10.13
C VAL A 203 -5.39 6.66 8.79
N ALA A 204 -6.14 7.73 8.57
CA ALA A 204 -6.83 7.92 7.31
C ALA A 204 -5.85 8.08 6.13
N ALA A 205 -4.78 8.85 6.31
CA ALA A 205 -3.74 9.01 5.29
C ALA A 205 -3.10 7.66 4.93
N ALA A 206 -2.76 6.84 5.94
CA ALA A 206 -2.23 5.50 5.73
C ALA A 206 -3.20 4.57 5.00
N LEU A 207 -4.51 4.68 5.20
CA LEU A 207 -5.54 3.88 4.52
C LEU A 207 -5.91 4.40 3.13
N TYR A 208 -5.43 5.57 2.78
CA TYR A 208 -5.90 6.29 1.58
C TYR A 208 -4.79 6.49 0.53
N HIS A 209 -3.52 6.61 0.96
CA HIS A 209 -2.45 7.09 0.07
C HIS A 209 -2.28 6.24 -1.19
N ASP A 210 -2.55 4.96 -1.10
CA ASP A 210 -2.38 3.98 -2.15
C ASP A 210 -3.71 3.48 -2.77
N ILE A 211 -4.84 4.08 -2.40
CA ILE A 211 -6.17 3.56 -2.80
C ILE A 211 -6.34 3.46 -4.32
N MET A 212 -5.71 4.35 -5.09
CA MET A 212 -5.79 4.30 -6.55
C MET A 212 -4.94 3.20 -7.20
N LYS A 213 -4.17 2.42 -6.42
CA LYS A 213 -3.61 1.15 -6.90
C LYS A 213 -4.70 0.18 -7.39
N THR A 214 -5.92 0.33 -6.88
CA THR A 214 -7.09 -0.45 -7.32
C THR A 214 -7.44 -0.24 -8.80
N VAL A 215 -7.13 0.91 -9.37
CA VAL A 215 -7.38 1.21 -10.78
C VAL A 215 -6.11 1.20 -11.62
N VAL A 216 -4.95 1.45 -11.02
CA VAL A 216 -3.66 1.46 -11.72
C VAL A 216 -3.11 0.05 -11.90
N PHE A 217 -3.06 -0.75 -10.84
CA PHE A 217 -2.51 -2.12 -10.88
C PHE A 217 -3.62 -3.16 -11.09
N GLN A 218 -4.21 -3.15 -12.29
CA GLN A 218 -5.18 -4.16 -12.68
C GLN A 218 -4.51 -5.41 -13.23
N TRP A 219 -5.11 -6.55 -12.98
CA TRP A 219 -4.59 -7.85 -13.39
C TRP A 219 -4.90 -8.14 -14.86
N ASN A 220 -3.89 -8.62 -15.59
CA ASN A 220 -4.03 -9.24 -16.88
C ASN A 220 -4.37 -10.73 -16.73
N ASP A 221 -4.82 -11.36 -17.81
CA ASP A 221 -5.25 -12.76 -17.82
C ASP A 221 -4.10 -13.74 -17.51
N ASP A 222 -2.87 -13.32 -17.73
CA ASP A 222 -1.67 -14.10 -17.42
C ASP A 222 -1.16 -13.92 -15.98
N GLY A 223 -1.84 -13.12 -15.15
CA GLY A 223 -1.44 -12.83 -13.78
C GLY A 223 -0.35 -11.77 -13.61
N SER A 224 0.01 -11.08 -14.68
CA SER A 224 0.80 -9.84 -14.63
C SER A 224 -0.10 -8.64 -14.30
N LEU A 225 0.52 -7.51 -14.01
CA LEU A 225 -0.17 -6.25 -13.73
C LEU A 225 -0.03 -5.28 -14.91
N LEU A 226 -1.00 -4.39 -15.07
CA LEU A 226 -0.85 -3.23 -15.95
C LEU A 226 0.32 -2.38 -15.45
N ALA A 227 1.10 -1.86 -16.41
CA ALA A 227 2.21 -0.99 -16.10
C ALA A 227 1.72 0.38 -15.66
N GLU A 228 2.34 0.93 -14.65
CA GLU A 228 2.10 2.27 -14.15
C GLU A 228 2.91 3.32 -14.92
N THR A 229 2.29 4.47 -15.16
CA THR A 229 2.97 5.65 -15.71
C THR A 229 3.20 6.67 -14.58
N PRO A 230 4.44 7.14 -14.36
CA PRO A 230 4.72 8.16 -13.37
C PRO A 230 4.02 9.49 -13.67
N ILE A 231 3.55 10.18 -12.61
CA ILE A 231 3.01 11.55 -12.65
C ILE A 231 3.77 12.39 -11.63
N GLY A 232 4.32 13.51 -12.03
CA GLY A 232 5.08 14.39 -11.12
C GLY A 232 6.35 13.75 -10.54
N GLY A 233 6.89 12.70 -11.19
CA GLY A 233 8.10 12.00 -10.74
C GLY A 233 7.85 10.97 -9.63
N THR A 234 6.59 10.62 -9.35
CA THR A 234 6.20 9.52 -8.45
C THR A 234 5.26 8.55 -9.17
N GLY A 235 4.88 7.44 -8.51
CA GLY A 235 3.86 6.55 -9.04
C GLY A 235 2.54 7.29 -9.32
N GLY A 236 1.91 7.02 -10.47
CA GLY A 236 0.66 7.69 -10.87
C GLY A 236 -0.44 7.50 -9.83
N HIS A 237 -0.53 6.29 -9.22
CA HIS A 237 -1.52 5.99 -8.16
C HIS A 237 -1.47 7.00 -7.01
N HIS A 238 -0.29 7.46 -6.64
CA HIS A 238 -0.09 8.39 -5.54
C HIS A 238 -0.72 9.76 -5.82
N VAL A 239 -0.47 10.33 -7.02
CA VAL A 239 -1.10 11.58 -7.47
C VAL A 239 -2.61 11.40 -7.65
N LEU A 240 -3.04 10.27 -8.20
CA LEU A 240 -4.47 9.96 -8.38
C LEU A 240 -5.20 9.80 -7.05
N SER A 241 -4.55 9.24 -6.01
CA SER A 241 -5.11 9.20 -4.64
C SER A 241 -5.29 10.61 -4.07
N GLY A 242 -4.33 11.51 -4.31
CA GLY A 242 -4.47 12.93 -3.97
C GLY A 242 -5.63 13.61 -4.72
N ALA A 243 -5.77 13.35 -6.02
CA ALA A 243 -6.88 13.87 -6.82
C ALA A 243 -8.24 13.34 -6.34
N GLU A 244 -8.31 12.09 -5.95
CA GLU A 244 -9.51 11.48 -5.36
C GLU A 244 -9.88 12.15 -4.02
N ALA A 245 -8.89 12.41 -3.16
CA ALA A 245 -9.11 13.11 -1.90
C ALA A 245 -9.63 14.56 -2.12
N ILE A 246 -9.09 15.27 -3.12
CA ILE A 246 -9.63 16.58 -3.55
C ILE A 246 -11.07 16.44 -4.04
N ALA A 247 -11.35 15.45 -4.88
CA ALA A 247 -12.69 15.23 -5.41
C ALA A 247 -13.73 14.95 -4.32
N ARG A 248 -13.31 14.35 -3.21
CA ARG A 248 -14.14 14.08 -2.02
C ARG A 248 -14.17 15.22 -1.02
N GLY A 249 -13.48 16.34 -1.28
CA GLY A 249 -13.50 17.53 -0.43
C GLY A 249 -12.67 17.42 0.84
N CYS A 250 -11.64 16.56 0.84
CA CYS A 250 -10.71 16.47 1.97
C CYS A 250 -9.92 17.77 2.15
N THR A 251 -9.51 18.07 3.39
CA THR A 251 -8.80 19.32 3.71
C THR A 251 -7.40 19.36 3.11
N PRO A 252 -6.84 20.57 2.85
CA PRO A 252 -5.46 20.71 2.41
C PRO A 252 -4.43 20.06 3.34
N ALA A 253 -4.63 20.16 4.65
CA ALA A 253 -3.75 19.53 5.65
C ALA A 253 -3.74 18.00 5.50
N PHE A 254 -4.91 17.37 5.33
CA PHE A 254 -5.01 15.94 5.06
C PHE A 254 -4.31 15.56 3.75
N LEU A 255 -4.50 16.32 2.67
CA LEU A 255 -3.85 16.03 1.39
C LEU A 255 -2.32 16.11 1.47
N ILE A 256 -1.77 17.10 2.17
CA ILE A 256 -0.32 17.21 2.37
C ILE A 256 0.18 16.00 3.15
N THR A 257 -0.53 15.59 4.20
CA THR A 257 -0.20 14.39 5.00
C THR A 257 -0.24 13.13 4.14
N LEU A 258 -1.29 12.93 3.35
CA LEU A 258 -1.47 11.80 2.44
C LEU A 258 -0.34 11.72 1.41
N LEU A 259 -0.06 12.83 0.71
CA LEU A 259 0.97 12.91 -0.33
C LEU A 259 2.39 12.84 0.26
N SER A 260 2.55 13.01 1.56
CA SER A 260 3.85 12.86 2.24
C SER A 260 4.23 11.40 2.50
N ALA A 261 3.37 10.41 2.26
CA ALA A 261 3.69 9.01 2.49
C ALA A 261 4.98 8.57 1.75
N HIS A 262 5.22 9.06 0.54
CA HIS A 262 6.40 8.72 -0.26
C HIS A 262 7.54 9.75 -0.20
N ALA A 263 7.36 10.89 0.46
CA ALA A 263 8.40 11.91 0.64
C ALA A 263 8.08 12.81 1.84
N ALA A 264 9.06 12.98 2.73
CA ALA A 264 8.85 13.78 3.93
C ALA A 264 9.31 15.23 3.71
N PRO A 265 8.42 16.24 3.78
CA PRO A 265 8.84 17.64 3.70
C PRO A 265 9.90 17.99 4.75
N SER A 266 9.80 17.42 5.95
CA SER A 266 10.79 17.57 7.03
C SER A 266 12.21 17.07 6.69
N LEU A 267 12.37 16.26 5.62
CA LEU A 267 13.66 15.79 5.11
C LEU A 267 14.16 16.57 3.89
N GLY A 268 13.54 17.71 3.56
CA GLY A 268 13.90 18.54 2.40
C GLY A 268 13.17 18.14 1.11
N ASP A 269 12.17 17.30 1.18
CA ASP A 269 11.37 16.86 0.05
C ASP A 269 10.12 17.74 -0.20
N GLU A 270 10.05 18.93 0.41
CA GLU A 270 8.90 19.84 0.28
C GLU A 270 8.53 20.14 -1.18
N ALA A 271 9.53 20.38 -2.02
CA ALA A 271 9.32 20.66 -3.45
C ALA A 271 8.69 19.46 -4.20
N LYS A 272 9.00 18.21 -3.79
CA LYS A 272 8.36 17.02 -4.35
C LYS A 272 6.90 16.97 -3.98
N VAL A 273 6.59 17.13 -2.68
CA VAL A 273 5.19 17.11 -2.20
C VAL A 273 4.38 18.25 -2.83
N ALA A 274 4.95 19.47 -2.95
CA ALA A 274 4.32 20.57 -3.66
C ALA A 274 4.03 20.23 -5.13
N THR A 275 4.96 19.55 -5.81
CA THR A 275 4.78 19.08 -7.19
C THR A 275 3.61 18.09 -7.28
N TRP A 276 3.49 17.16 -6.35
CA TRP A 276 2.40 16.18 -6.32
C TRP A 276 1.06 16.80 -5.95
N CYS A 277 1.04 17.78 -5.03
CA CYS A 277 -0.16 18.59 -4.75
C CYS A 277 -0.66 19.31 -6.01
N ARG A 278 0.28 19.89 -6.78
CA ARG A 278 -0.05 20.57 -8.04
C ARG A 278 -0.61 19.60 -9.08
N ALA A 279 0.03 18.43 -9.25
CA ALA A 279 -0.42 17.41 -10.18
C ALA A 279 -1.82 16.88 -9.80
N ALA A 280 -2.05 16.59 -8.52
CA ALA A 280 -3.33 16.13 -8.00
C ALA A 280 -4.45 17.18 -8.21
N ALA A 281 -4.14 18.46 -7.99
CA ALA A 281 -5.09 19.57 -8.23
C ALA A 281 -5.47 19.67 -9.72
N ILE A 282 -4.50 19.56 -10.64
CA ILE A 282 -4.76 19.54 -12.09
C ILE A 282 -5.66 18.37 -12.46
N VAL A 283 -5.37 17.16 -11.96
CA VAL A 283 -6.17 15.96 -12.21
C VAL A 283 -7.59 16.13 -11.66
N ALA A 284 -7.73 16.73 -10.47
CA ALA A 284 -9.04 17.00 -9.86
C ALA A 284 -9.79 18.19 -10.48
N GLY A 285 -9.14 18.97 -11.37
CA GLY A 285 -9.74 20.14 -12.00
C GLY A 285 -9.98 21.31 -11.06
N VAL A 286 -9.05 21.55 -10.12
CA VAL A 286 -9.11 22.68 -9.17
C VAL A 286 -7.82 23.51 -9.22
N ASP A 287 -7.92 24.78 -8.83
CA ASP A 287 -6.75 25.63 -8.63
C ASP A 287 -6.09 25.28 -7.27
N PRO A 288 -4.80 24.90 -7.24
CA PRO A 288 -4.12 24.49 -6.00
C PRO A 288 -3.95 25.61 -4.98
N ILE A 289 -3.94 26.88 -5.42
CA ILE A 289 -3.83 28.04 -4.53
C ILE A 289 -5.20 28.34 -3.90
N GLU A 290 -6.25 28.39 -4.70
CA GLU A 290 -7.62 28.61 -4.21
C GLU A 290 -8.07 27.46 -3.29
N TYR A 291 -7.63 26.24 -3.58
CA TYR A 291 -7.90 25.09 -2.70
C TYR A 291 -7.11 25.16 -1.38
N GLY A 292 -6.05 25.97 -1.30
CA GLY A 292 -5.22 26.13 -0.11
C GLY A 292 -4.09 25.10 0.05
N LEU A 293 -3.71 24.42 -1.02
CA LEU A 293 -2.59 23.46 -1.03
C LEU A 293 -1.26 24.15 -1.20
N LEU A 294 -1.21 25.14 -2.11
CA LEU A 294 0.00 25.81 -2.53
C LEU A 294 -0.12 27.33 -2.40
N ARG A 295 1.02 27.98 -2.30
CA ARG A 295 1.18 29.44 -2.47
C ARG A 295 2.36 29.71 -3.39
N MET A 296 2.42 30.92 -3.91
CA MET A 296 3.58 31.37 -4.68
C MET A 296 4.66 31.91 -3.72
N ASP A 297 5.90 31.50 -3.97
CA ASP A 297 7.11 32.12 -3.40
C ASP A 297 8.01 32.52 -4.57
N GLY A 298 8.01 33.79 -4.90
CA GLY A 298 8.54 34.26 -6.17
C GLY A 298 7.81 33.63 -7.37
N ALA A 299 8.56 32.88 -8.19
CA ALA A 299 8.03 32.14 -9.34
C ALA A 299 7.75 30.66 -9.06
N GLN A 300 7.95 30.21 -7.83
CA GLN A 300 7.84 28.79 -7.46
C GLN A 300 6.58 28.51 -6.66
N PHE A 301 5.99 27.34 -6.90
CA PHE A 301 4.97 26.79 -6.02
C PHE A 301 5.62 26.15 -4.81
N VAL A 302 5.15 26.54 -3.62
CA VAL A 302 5.54 25.92 -2.36
C VAL A 302 4.28 25.53 -1.58
N LEU A 303 4.40 24.66 -0.59
CA LEU A 303 3.26 24.29 0.26
C LEU A 303 2.67 25.54 0.94
N ALA A 304 1.33 25.61 0.98
CA ALA A 304 0.64 26.77 1.58
C ALA A 304 0.95 26.94 3.07
N PRO A 305 0.98 25.90 3.92
CA PRO A 305 1.43 26.03 5.31
C PRO A 305 2.91 26.43 5.38
N ALA A 306 3.24 27.41 6.21
CA ALA A 306 4.62 27.80 6.46
C ALA A 306 5.42 26.70 7.19
N TYR A 307 4.72 25.85 7.94
CA TYR A 307 5.26 24.71 8.67
C TYR A 307 4.40 23.48 8.39
N VAL A 308 5.05 22.41 7.98
CA VAL A 308 4.37 21.14 7.72
C VAL A 308 4.13 20.41 9.04
N PRO A 309 2.91 19.93 9.31
CA PRO A 309 2.59 19.27 10.57
C PRO A 309 3.27 17.90 10.69
N ILE A 310 3.41 17.42 11.92
CA ILE A 310 4.07 16.15 12.24
C ILE A 310 3.37 14.94 11.62
N GLU A 311 2.08 15.04 11.35
CA GLU A 311 1.28 14.02 10.67
C GLU A 311 1.87 13.64 9.31
N ALA A 312 2.39 14.60 8.57
CA ALA A 312 3.07 14.36 7.29
C ALA A 312 4.32 13.47 7.47
N PHE A 313 5.06 13.69 8.56
CA PHE A 313 6.23 12.86 8.86
C PHE A 313 5.83 11.47 9.38
N VAL A 314 4.78 11.38 10.19
CA VAL A 314 4.22 10.08 10.63
C VAL A 314 3.70 9.27 9.45
N SER A 315 3.03 9.91 8.49
CA SER A 315 2.59 9.27 7.24
C SER A 315 3.78 8.67 6.48
N TYR A 316 4.85 9.45 6.28
CA TYR A 316 6.08 8.97 5.66
C TYR A 316 6.69 7.76 6.38
N LEU A 317 6.85 7.85 7.70
CA LEU A 317 7.46 6.76 8.48
C LEU A 317 6.64 5.48 8.44
N SER A 318 5.32 5.59 8.40
CA SER A 318 4.43 4.42 8.46
C SER A 318 4.43 3.59 7.17
N ASP A 319 4.82 4.17 6.04
CA ASP A 319 4.83 3.49 4.73
C ASP A 319 6.15 2.75 4.41
N HIS A 320 6.99 2.46 5.41
CA HIS A 320 8.32 1.88 5.16
C HIS A 320 8.39 0.34 5.26
N ASP A 321 7.26 -0.38 5.35
CA ASP A 321 7.23 -1.84 5.31
C ASP A 321 7.80 -2.41 3.98
N PHE A 322 7.70 -1.67 2.90
CA PHE A 322 8.21 -2.08 1.59
C PHE A 322 9.69 -2.46 1.61
N VAL A 323 10.49 -1.88 2.49
CA VAL A 323 11.94 -2.18 2.61
C VAL A 323 12.15 -3.65 2.96
N LEU A 324 11.42 -4.16 3.96
CA LEU A 324 11.50 -5.58 4.35
C LEU A 324 10.80 -6.48 3.34
N THR A 325 9.63 -6.08 2.85
CA THR A 325 8.80 -6.93 1.99
C THR A 325 9.39 -7.11 0.60
N ILE A 326 10.07 -6.11 0.03
CA ILE A 326 10.87 -6.27 -1.19
C ILE A 326 12.03 -7.24 -0.98
N HIS A 327 12.77 -7.10 0.13
CA HIS A 327 13.87 -8.02 0.46
C HIS A 327 13.33 -9.45 0.60
N ALA A 328 12.29 -9.64 1.38
CA ALA A 328 11.67 -10.95 1.57
C ALA A 328 11.22 -11.57 0.24
N LEU A 329 10.59 -10.78 -0.63
CA LEU A 329 10.17 -11.26 -1.94
C LEU A 329 11.34 -11.71 -2.81
N ARG A 330 12.44 -10.96 -2.84
CA ARG A 330 13.65 -11.32 -3.60
C ARG A 330 14.23 -12.67 -3.19
N GLU A 331 14.21 -12.98 -1.90
CA GLU A 331 14.68 -14.26 -1.36
C GLU A 331 13.68 -15.41 -1.63
N VAL A 332 12.38 -15.11 -1.61
CA VAL A 332 11.31 -16.11 -1.74
C VAL A 332 11.05 -16.50 -3.20
N LEU A 333 11.14 -15.55 -4.13
CA LEU A 333 10.80 -15.80 -5.55
C LEU A 333 11.59 -16.95 -6.21
N PRO A 334 12.92 -17.09 -6.04
CA PRO A 334 13.67 -18.22 -6.60
C PRO A 334 13.19 -19.57 -6.08
N GLU A 335 12.84 -19.65 -4.78
CA GLU A 335 12.35 -20.87 -4.15
C GLU A 335 10.92 -21.21 -4.61
N LEU A 336 10.05 -20.21 -4.76
CA LEU A 336 8.72 -20.42 -5.37
C LEU A 336 8.85 -20.91 -6.82
N ARG A 337 9.79 -20.34 -7.59
CA ARG A 337 10.02 -20.78 -8.98
C ARG A 337 10.48 -22.22 -9.03
N ARG A 338 11.37 -22.65 -8.13
CA ARG A 338 11.80 -24.04 -8.02
C ARG A 338 10.62 -24.97 -7.73
N LEU A 339 9.79 -24.64 -6.74
CA LEU A 339 8.62 -25.47 -6.38
C LEU A 339 7.56 -25.46 -7.49
N SER A 340 7.41 -24.37 -8.23
CA SER A 340 6.38 -24.26 -9.26
C SER A 340 6.48 -25.30 -10.36
N LEU A 341 7.66 -25.88 -10.59
CA LEU A 341 7.89 -26.93 -11.61
C LEU A 341 6.98 -28.14 -11.43
N SER A 342 6.53 -28.40 -10.19
CA SER A 342 5.60 -29.49 -9.87
C SER A 342 4.12 -29.13 -9.96
N TYR A 343 3.80 -27.82 -10.16
CA TYR A 343 2.42 -27.32 -10.04
C TYR A 343 1.96 -26.49 -11.23
N VAL A 344 2.86 -26.05 -12.09
CA VAL A 344 2.56 -25.22 -13.25
C VAL A 344 2.57 -26.05 -14.52
N ALA A 345 1.64 -25.75 -15.43
CA ALA A 345 1.49 -26.42 -16.70
C ALA A 345 2.80 -26.46 -17.52
N THR A 346 3.25 -27.65 -17.83
CA THR A 346 4.23 -27.91 -18.86
C THR A 346 3.56 -28.75 -19.95
N ALA A 347 4.01 -28.69 -21.19
CA ALA A 347 3.42 -29.40 -22.33
C ALA A 347 3.26 -30.94 -22.17
N ALA A 348 3.76 -31.50 -21.05
CA ALA A 348 3.85 -32.94 -20.80
C ALA A 348 2.83 -33.47 -19.78
N VAL A 349 2.03 -32.65 -19.11
CA VAL A 349 1.14 -33.12 -18.02
C VAL A 349 -0.24 -32.47 -18.12
N GLU A 350 -1.29 -33.27 -18.26
CA GLU A 350 -2.69 -32.85 -18.50
C GLU A 350 -3.43 -32.32 -17.24
N GLN A 351 -2.87 -32.41 -16.04
CA GLN A 351 -3.56 -32.03 -14.79
C GLN A 351 -2.78 -30.95 -14.03
N HIS A 352 -2.75 -29.75 -14.58
CA HIS A 352 -2.08 -28.64 -13.91
C HIS A 352 -3.05 -27.78 -13.12
N ARG A 353 -2.59 -27.33 -11.94
CA ARG A 353 -3.36 -26.51 -10.99
C ARG A 353 -3.27 -25.03 -11.30
N TYR A 354 -2.21 -24.62 -12.02
CA TYR A 354 -1.98 -23.24 -12.41
C TYR A 354 -1.56 -23.19 -13.88
N SER A 355 -2.10 -22.23 -14.61
CA SER A 355 -1.78 -22.02 -16.02
C SER A 355 -0.34 -21.53 -16.24
N ASN A 356 0.24 -20.85 -15.24
CA ASN A 356 1.58 -20.29 -15.31
C ASN A 356 2.15 -19.99 -13.92
N PHE A 357 3.42 -19.55 -13.89
CA PHE A 357 4.11 -19.20 -12.65
C PHE A 357 3.52 -17.96 -11.95
N ALA A 358 3.01 -16.99 -12.71
CA ALA A 358 2.47 -15.77 -12.10
C ALA A 358 1.26 -16.10 -11.22
N TRP A 359 0.31 -16.91 -11.71
CA TRP A 359 -0.84 -17.33 -10.91
C TRP A 359 -0.47 -18.25 -9.75
N PHE A 360 0.50 -19.16 -9.93
CA PHE A 360 1.05 -19.94 -8.81
C PHE A 360 1.62 -19.04 -7.72
N LYS A 361 2.53 -18.13 -8.10
CA LYS A 361 3.13 -17.14 -7.17
C LYS A 361 2.04 -16.32 -6.47
N ASN A 362 1.09 -15.82 -7.21
CA ASN A 362 0.04 -14.95 -6.71
C ASN A 362 -0.84 -15.65 -5.66
N ASP A 363 -1.25 -16.90 -5.90
CA ASP A 363 -2.05 -17.66 -4.93
C ASP A 363 -1.25 -18.01 -3.67
N VAL A 364 0.00 -18.46 -3.82
CA VAL A 364 0.85 -18.74 -2.66
C VAL A 364 1.09 -17.49 -1.82
N LEU A 365 1.43 -16.35 -2.42
CA LEU A 365 1.73 -15.14 -1.69
C LEU A 365 0.50 -14.51 -1.04
N ALA A 366 -0.68 -14.61 -1.67
CA ALA A 366 -1.93 -14.16 -1.07
C ALA A 366 -2.29 -14.93 0.21
N ASN A 367 -1.84 -16.17 0.34
CA ASN A 367 -2.17 -17.03 1.49
C ASN A 367 -1.04 -17.14 2.53
N CYS A 368 0.23 -17.14 2.09
CA CYS A 368 1.38 -17.37 2.96
C CYS A 368 2.18 -16.12 3.29
N SER A 369 2.01 -15.03 2.55
CA SER A 369 2.80 -13.79 2.55
C SER A 369 4.32 -14.01 2.29
N ALA A 370 4.96 -13.07 1.58
CA ALA A 370 6.41 -13.13 1.31
C ALA A 370 7.23 -13.07 2.60
N VAL A 371 6.83 -12.21 3.56
CA VAL A 371 7.52 -12.03 4.84
C VAL A 371 7.48 -13.30 5.69
N ALA A 372 6.31 -13.96 5.78
CA ALA A 372 6.18 -15.20 6.53
C ALA A 372 6.99 -16.32 5.90
N LEU A 373 6.98 -16.47 4.57
CA LEU A 373 7.79 -17.45 3.86
C LEU A 373 9.29 -17.19 4.01
N HIS A 374 9.72 -15.92 3.90
CA HIS A 374 11.10 -15.52 4.16
C HIS A 374 11.54 -15.90 5.58
N GLN A 375 10.68 -15.67 6.57
CA GLN A 375 10.99 -16.05 7.96
C GLN A 375 11.11 -17.57 8.14
N LYS A 376 10.33 -18.39 7.42
CA LYS A 376 10.50 -19.84 7.39
C LYS A 376 11.83 -20.23 6.76
N LEU A 377 12.19 -19.58 5.63
CA LEU A 377 13.46 -19.81 4.97
C LEU A 377 14.65 -19.43 5.87
N ALA A 378 14.61 -18.27 6.52
CA ALA A 378 15.67 -17.75 7.38
C ALA A 378 15.91 -18.62 8.63
N ARG A 379 14.85 -19.16 9.25
CA ARG A 379 14.94 -19.93 10.49
C ARG A 379 15.14 -21.43 10.29
N GLY A 380 14.58 -22.01 9.24
CA GLY A 380 14.55 -23.46 9.03
C GLY A 380 14.99 -23.90 7.65
N GLY A 381 15.58 -23.00 6.87
CA GLY A 381 16.07 -23.27 5.52
C GLY A 381 14.97 -23.74 4.54
N ARG A 382 15.40 -24.25 3.39
CA ARG A 382 14.49 -24.80 2.36
C ARG A 382 13.49 -25.83 2.89
N PRO A 383 13.86 -26.78 3.80
CA PRO A 383 12.88 -27.75 4.28
C PRO A 383 11.68 -27.14 5.00
N ALA A 384 11.86 -26.03 5.72
CA ALA A 384 10.76 -25.33 6.40
C ALA A 384 9.92 -24.51 5.43
N PHE A 385 10.56 -23.90 4.45
CA PHE A 385 9.90 -23.19 3.35
C PHE A 385 9.04 -24.13 2.50
N ASP A 386 9.62 -25.26 2.05
CA ASP A 386 8.94 -26.26 1.21
C ASP A 386 7.71 -26.82 1.93
N ARG A 387 7.84 -27.17 3.20
CA ARG A 387 6.68 -27.62 4.02
C ARG A 387 5.59 -26.56 4.06
N ALA A 388 5.91 -25.31 4.33
CA ALA A 388 4.89 -24.26 4.44
C ALA A 388 4.10 -24.08 3.13
N VAL A 389 4.77 -24.12 1.98
CA VAL A 389 4.12 -24.01 0.68
C VAL A 389 3.34 -25.29 0.33
N THR A 390 3.88 -26.47 0.57
CA THR A 390 3.20 -27.75 0.28
C THR A 390 2.01 -27.99 1.19
N ASP A 391 2.08 -27.62 2.47
CA ASP A 391 0.93 -27.69 3.39
C ASP A 391 -0.22 -26.81 2.91
N PHE A 392 0.08 -25.57 2.50
CA PHE A 392 -0.91 -24.68 1.87
C PHE A 392 -1.52 -25.31 0.61
N LEU A 393 -0.69 -25.79 -0.31
CA LEU A 393 -1.17 -26.37 -1.58
C LEU A 393 -2.00 -27.65 -1.37
N SER A 394 -1.64 -28.45 -0.38
CA SER A 394 -2.40 -29.65 -0.01
C SER A 394 -3.76 -29.31 0.59
N ALA A 395 -3.82 -28.27 1.43
CA ALA A 395 -5.09 -27.77 1.96
C ALA A 395 -5.96 -27.11 0.88
N ARG A 396 -5.34 -26.41 -0.06
CA ARG A 396 -6.02 -25.76 -1.20
C ARG A 396 -6.60 -26.74 -2.19
N PHE A 397 -5.97 -27.92 -2.36
CA PHE A 397 -6.33 -28.97 -3.33
C PHE A 397 -6.41 -30.36 -2.69
N PRO A 398 -7.38 -30.62 -1.80
CA PRO A 398 -7.43 -31.86 -1.00
C PRO A 398 -7.62 -33.16 -1.80
N SER A 399 -8.05 -33.08 -3.05
CA SER A 399 -8.32 -34.25 -3.90
C SER A 399 -7.17 -34.66 -4.84
N ALA A 400 -6.01 -34.03 -4.70
CA ALA A 400 -4.87 -34.36 -5.54
C ALA A 400 -4.00 -35.42 -4.84
N ASP A 401 -4.03 -36.60 -5.41
CA ASP A 401 -3.27 -37.79 -5.02
C ASP A 401 -1.99 -37.51 -4.21
N SER A 402 -1.97 -38.08 -3.02
CA SER A 402 -0.81 -38.15 -2.12
C SER A 402 0.41 -38.87 -2.71
N GLY A 403 0.41 -39.18 -4.00
CA GLY A 403 1.46 -39.93 -4.70
C GLY A 403 2.66 -39.13 -5.17
N ILE A 404 2.54 -37.80 -5.35
CA ILE A 404 3.65 -36.98 -5.90
C ILE A 404 4.57 -36.42 -4.81
N LEU A 405 4.18 -36.46 -3.55
CA LEU A 405 4.96 -35.88 -2.43
C LEU A 405 5.89 -36.87 -1.72
N ARG A 406 6.11 -38.07 -2.25
CA ARG A 406 6.95 -39.11 -1.62
C ARG A 406 8.08 -39.62 -2.51
N SER A 407 8.66 -38.83 -3.34
CA SER A 407 9.91 -39.20 -4.04
C SER A 407 10.96 -38.10 -3.96
#